data_0ffbd11564c2c579f06d6e0e4aaa0f72
#
_entry.id   0ffbd11564c2c579f06d6e0e4aaa0f72
#
_cell.length_a   1.000
_cell.length_b   1.000
_cell.length_c   1.000
_cell.angle_alpha   90.00
_cell.angle_beta   90.00
_cell.angle_gamma   90.00
#
_symmetry.space_group_name_H-M   'P 1'
#
loop_
_entity.id
_entity.type
_entity.pdbx_description
1 polymer ?
#
loop_
_entity_poly.entity_id
_entity_poly.type
_entity_poly.pdbx_seq_one_letter_code
_entity_poly.pdbx_strand_id
1 'polypeptide(L)'
;MSFFANYLVSRRTKYMWNEFSSPHFDVNIGVGQGSALSSILSSLYLSPFLYILENRLKNLRIPVSILSFVDDGLIIAQNKSFDISNSQLFCSYNVLTKLLNSFRLVIEHSKTEIFHFSQSQGVFNPPPLNLSPIGGPIL
;
A
#
# COMPACT_ATOMS: atom_id res chain seq x y z
N MET A 1 -25.06 9.24 18.38
CA MET A 1 -24.08 9.05 17.31
C MET A 1 -22.77 8.58 17.90
N SER A 2 -22.05 7.66 17.23
CA SER A 2 -20.79 7.19 17.77
C SER A 2 -19.70 8.28 17.63
N PHE A 3 -18.73 8.28 18.51
CA PHE A 3 -17.55 9.17 18.48
C PHE A 3 -16.86 9.19 17.09
N PHE A 4 -16.70 8.03 16.46
CA PHE A 4 -16.09 7.89 15.15
C PHE A 4 -16.88 8.61 14.05
N ALA A 5 -18.21 8.55 14.06
CA ALA A 5 -19.02 9.27 13.09
C ALA A 5 -18.78 10.79 13.21
N ASN A 6 -18.76 11.32 14.43
CA ASN A 6 -18.51 12.73 14.68
C ASN A 6 -17.07 13.14 14.29
N TYR A 7 -16.07 12.25 14.49
CA TYR A 7 -14.68 12.52 14.10
C TYR A 7 -14.50 12.59 12.58
N LEU A 8 -15.30 11.87 11.80
CA LEU A 8 -15.15 11.79 10.35
C LEU A 8 -16.04 12.77 9.56
N VAL A 9 -17.07 13.34 10.20
CA VAL A 9 -18.05 14.20 9.52
C VAL A 9 -17.78 15.67 9.82
N SER A 10 -18.10 16.53 8.85
CA SER A 10 -18.05 18.01 8.99
C SER A 10 -16.69 18.56 9.43
N ARG A 11 -15.61 17.92 8.98
CA ARG A 11 -14.26 18.39 9.27
C ARG A 11 -13.94 19.63 8.47
N ARG A 12 -13.31 20.59 9.14
CA ARG A 12 -12.83 21.82 8.52
C ARG A 12 -11.37 22.02 8.80
N THR A 13 -10.65 22.58 7.86
CA THR A 13 -9.25 22.97 8.01
C THR A 13 -9.02 24.36 7.45
N LYS A 14 -7.86 24.93 7.77
CA LYS A 14 -7.37 26.19 7.22
C LYS A 14 -5.85 26.12 7.08
N TYR A 15 -5.31 26.86 6.15
CA TYR A 15 -3.87 27.07 6.08
C TYR A 15 -3.46 28.23 7.01
N MET A 16 -2.36 28.03 7.72
CA MET A 16 -1.73 29.07 8.53
C MET A 16 -0.26 29.16 8.15
N TRP A 17 0.18 30.38 7.82
CA TRP A 17 1.57 30.68 7.50
C TRP A 17 1.94 32.03 8.06
N ASN A 18 2.80 32.09 9.07
CA ASN A 18 3.10 33.25 9.82
C ASN A 18 1.79 33.94 10.36
N GLU A 19 1.55 35.19 9.99
CA GLU A 19 0.33 35.91 10.33
C GLU A 19 -0.85 35.67 9.38
N PHE A 20 -0.62 35.00 8.27
CA PHE A 20 -1.68 34.67 7.31
C PHE A 20 -2.50 33.48 7.79
N SER A 21 -3.83 33.63 7.73
CA SER A 21 -4.79 32.55 7.97
C SER A 21 -5.82 32.52 6.84
N SER A 22 -5.92 31.39 6.12
CA SER A 22 -6.95 31.23 5.10
C SER A 22 -8.35 31.10 5.71
N PRO A 23 -9.43 31.33 4.94
CA PRO A 23 -10.77 30.87 5.31
C PRO A 23 -10.78 29.35 5.56
N HIS A 24 -11.74 28.89 6.38
CA HIS A 24 -11.97 27.47 6.58
C HIS A 24 -12.53 26.84 5.31
N PHE A 25 -12.10 25.62 5.00
CA PHE A 25 -12.66 24.80 3.94
C PHE A 25 -12.95 23.38 4.44
N ASP A 26 -13.96 22.75 3.86
CA ASP A 26 -14.40 21.42 4.29
C ASP A 26 -13.45 20.32 3.80
N VAL A 27 -13.19 19.32 4.65
CA VAL A 27 -12.37 18.15 4.35
C VAL A 27 -13.22 16.92 4.49
N ASN A 28 -13.71 16.42 3.37
CA ASN A 28 -14.67 15.29 3.34
C ASN A 28 -14.00 13.93 3.06
N ILE A 29 -12.68 13.89 2.82
CA ILE A 29 -11.94 12.68 2.43
C ILE A 29 -10.72 12.51 3.34
N GLY A 30 -10.35 11.24 3.58
CA GLY A 30 -9.16 10.88 4.35
C GLY A 30 -9.33 11.01 5.86
N VAL A 31 -8.24 10.87 6.58
CA VAL A 31 -8.14 11.02 8.04
C VAL A 31 -7.11 12.09 8.38
N GLY A 32 -7.24 12.70 9.56
CA GLY A 32 -6.34 13.79 9.98
C GLY A 32 -4.91 13.27 10.18
N GLN A 33 -3.95 13.80 9.43
CA GLN A 33 -2.54 13.43 9.58
C GLN A 33 -2.02 13.87 10.96
N GLY A 34 -1.27 13.00 11.64
CA GLY A 34 -0.75 13.26 13.00
C GLY A 34 -1.72 12.97 14.15
N SER A 35 -2.94 12.54 13.87
CA SER A 35 -3.86 12.07 14.92
C SER A 35 -3.58 10.61 15.29
N ALA A 36 -3.50 10.30 16.59
CA ALA A 36 -3.35 8.93 17.08
C ALA A 36 -4.48 8.00 16.60
N LEU A 37 -5.67 8.55 16.38
CA LEU A 37 -6.83 7.80 15.88
C LEU A 37 -6.71 7.43 14.39
N SER A 38 -5.95 8.20 13.62
CA SER A 38 -5.81 7.99 12.17
C SER A 38 -5.17 6.66 11.82
N SER A 39 -4.14 6.25 12.57
CA SER A 39 -3.47 4.95 12.38
C SER A 39 -4.44 3.78 12.64
N ILE A 40 -5.28 3.89 13.67
CA ILE A 40 -6.30 2.89 14.00
C ILE A 40 -7.35 2.81 12.89
N LEU A 41 -7.86 3.95 12.45
CA LEU A 41 -8.86 4.02 11.39
C LEU A 41 -8.33 3.51 10.05
N SER A 42 -7.07 3.83 9.72
CA SER A 42 -6.39 3.31 8.54
C SER A 42 -6.26 1.79 8.58
N SER A 43 -5.83 1.24 9.72
CA SER A 43 -5.71 -0.21 9.90
C SER A 43 -7.07 -0.93 9.81
N LEU A 44 -8.12 -0.36 10.39
CA LEU A 44 -9.48 -0.89 10.28
C LEU A 44 -10.01 -0.84 8.84
N TYR A 45 -9.70 0.22 8.09
CA TYR A 45 -10.06 0.35 6.69
C TYR A 45 -9.32 -0.66 5.80
N LEU A 46 -8.04 -0.89 6.06
CA LEU A 46 -7.21 -1.81 5.28
C LEU A 46 -7.40 -3.28 5.65
N SER A 47 -7.92 -3.60 6.85
CA SER A 47 -8.10 -4.97 7.30
C SER A 47 -8.93 -5.85 6.33
N PRO A 48 -10.13 -5.46 5.86
CA PRO A 48 -10.88 -6.24 4.88
C PRO A 48 -10.15 -6.36 3.53
N PHE A 49 -9.43 -5.32 3.13
CA PHE A 49 -8.61 -5.35 1.93
C PHE A 49 -7.52 -6.43 2.03
N LEU A 50 -6.76 -6.45 3.12
CA LEU A 50 -5.69 -7.44 3.34
C LEU A 50 -6.24 -8.86 3.37
N TYR A 51 -7.37 -9.08 4.05
CA TYR A 51 -8.04 -10.39 4.08
C TYR A 51 -8.44 -10.87 2.67
N ILE A 52 -9.01 -9.99 1.84
CA ILE A 52 -9.38 -10.33 0.46
C ILE A 52 -8.13 -10.61 -0.38
N LEU A 53 -7.07 -9.79 -0.21
CA LEU A 53 -5.81 -9.96 -0.92
C LEU A 53 -5.18 -11.33 -0.62
N GLU A 54 -5.04 -11.68 0.66
CA GLU A 54 -4.50 -12.97 1.08
C GLU A 54 -5.30 -14.15 0.50
N ASN A 55 -6.63 -14.09 0.57
CA ASN A 55 -7.47 -15.17 0.02
C ASN A 55 -7.35 -15.28 -1.50
N ARG A 56 -7.26 -14.17 -2.22
CA ARG A 56 -7.03 -14.20 -3.68
C ARG A 56 -5.69 -14.82 -4.02
N LEU A 57 -4.62 -14.47 -3.32
CA LEU A 57 -3.28 -15.02 -3.55
C LEU A 57 -3.23 -16.52 -3.21
N LYS A 58 -3.88 -16.96 -2.13
CA LYS A 58 -4.04 -18.38 -1.79
C LYS A 58 -4.79 -19.14 -2.89
N ASN A 59 -5.90 -18.61 -3.38
CA ASN A 59 -6.69 -19.24 -4.45
C ASN A 59 -5.91 -19.35 -5.76
N LEU A 60 -5.06 -18.37 -6.05
CA LEU A 60 -4.16 -18.38 -7.21
C LEU A 60 -2.90 -19.22 -6.98
N ARG A 61 -2.74 -19.82 -5.80
CA ARG A 61 -1.57 -20.61 -5.40
C ARG A 61 -0.26 -19.84 -5.52
N ILE A 62 -0.28 -18.56 -5.21
CA ILE A 62 0.91 -17.70 -5.18
C ILE A 62 1.44 -17.67 -3.73
N PRO A 63 2.55 -18.38 -3.44
CA PRO A 63 3.08 -18.49 -2.08
C PRO A 63 3.91 -17.27 -1.73
N VAL A 64 3.26 -16.24 -1.22
CA VAL A 64 3.90 -15.02 -0.69
C VAL A 64 3.34 -14.70 0.69
N SER A 65 4.13 -13.99 1.48
CA SER A 65 3.70 -13.42 2.75
C SER A 65 3.45 -11.93 2.59
N ILE A 66 2.42 -11.42 3.25
CA ILE A 66 2.07 -9.99 3.24
C ILE A 66 2.18 -9.46 4.66
N LEU A 67 2.87 -8.34 4.80
CA LEU A 67 2.91 -7.56 6.04
C LEU A 67 2.43 -6.16 5.73
N SER A 68 1.74 -5.54 6.66
CA SER A 68 1.26 -4.17 6.54
C SER A 68 1.47 -3.43 7.84
N PHE A 69 1.91 -2.20 7.73
CA PHE A 69 2.03 -1.27 8.85
C PHE A 69 1.44 0.08 8.44
N VAL A 70 0.25 0.36 8.94
CA VAL A 70 -0.56 1.55 8.63
C VAL A 70 -0.83 1.65 7.12
N ASP A 71 -0.07 2.46 6.38
CA ASP A 71 -0.15 2.69 4.93
C ASP A 71 0.96 1.97 4.14
N ASP A 72 2.00 1.52 4.84
CA ASP A 72 3.09 0.77 4.22
C ASP A 72 2.75 -0.71 4.09
N GLY A 73 3.14 -1.32 2.97
CA GLY A 73 2.94 -2.74 2.68
C GLY A 73 4.22 -3.42 2.21
N LEU A 74 4.43 -4.65 2.64
CA LEU A 74 5.55 -5.49 2.24
C LEU A 74 5.02 -6.83 1.71
N ILE A 75 5.48 -7.23 0.53
CA ILE A 75 5.23 -8.55 -0.05
C ILE A 75 6.55 -9.32 -0.07
N ILE A 76 6.57 -10.49 0.52
CA ILE A 76 7.75 -11.34 0.62
C ILE A 76 7.51 -12.60 -0.17
N ALA A 77 8.34 -12.84 -1.19
CA ALA A 77 8.42 -14.11 -1.92
C ALA A 77 9.72 -14.83 -1.53
N GLN A 78 9.61 -16.09 -1.15
CA GLN A 78 10.75 -16.91 -0.77
C GLN A 78 10.81 -18.14 -1.66
N ASN A 79 11.90 -18.28 -2.44
CA ASN A 79 12.14 -19.43 -3.30
C ASN A 79 13.64 -19.70 -3.46
N LYS A 80 13.97 -20.89 -3.98
CA LYS A 80 15.36 -21.25 -4.35
C LYS A 80 15.84 -20.54 -5.61
N SER A 81 14.93 -20.09 -6.48
CA SER A 81 15.21 -19.37 -7.71
C SER A 81 14.66 -17.95 -7.64
N PHE A 82 15.47 -16.98 -8.04
CA PHE A 82 15.06 -15.58 -8.16
C PHE A 82 13.99 -15.37 -9.23
N ASP A 83 14.06 -16.10 -10.35
CA ASP A 83 13.06 -15.98 -11.41
C ASP A 83 11.67 -16.39 -10.92
N ILE A 84 11.59 -17.44 -10.10
CA ILE A 84 10.34 -17.86 -9.49
C ILE A 84 9.86 -16.82 -8.48
N SER A 85 10.75 -16.32 -7.61
CA SER A 85 10.40 -15.26 -6.63
C SER A 85 9.93 -13.99 -7.34
N ASN A 86 10.60 -13.58 -8.40
CA ASN A 86 10.23 -12.41 -9.20
C ASN A 86 8.87 -12.59 -9.88
N SER A 87 8.62 -13.78 -10.44
CA SER A 87 7.30 -14.10 -11.02
C SER A 87 6.19 -14.07 -9.98
N GLN A 88 6.45 -14.58 -8.77
CA GLN A 88 5.50 -14.53 -7.66
C GLN A 88 5.24 -13.08 -7.20
N LEU A 89 6.28 -12.25 -7.06
CA LEU A 89 6.15 -10.83 -6.73
C LEU A 89 5.35 -10.08 -7.79
N PHE A 90 5.66 -10.30 -9.08
CA PHE A 90 4.96 -9.67 -10.19
C PHE A 90 3.46 -10.04 -10.21
N CYS A 91 3.14 -11.33 -10.06
CA CYS A 91 1.76 -11.80 -10.01
C CYS A 91 1.03 -11.20 -8.79
N SER A 92 1.67 -11.18 -7.61
CA SER A 92 1.11 -10.61 -6.40
C SER A 92 0.86 -9.11 -6.53
N TYR A 93 1.78 -8.39 -7.14
CA TYR A 93 1.66 -6.96 -7.40
C TYR A 93 0.48 -6.64 -8.33
N ASN A 94 0.29 -7.44 -9.38
CA ASN A 94 -0.86 -7.28 -10.28
C ASN A 94 -2.21 -7.55 -9.58
N VAL A 95 -2.25 -8.53 -8.66
CA VAL A 95 -3.46 -8.77 -7.85
C VAL A 95 -3.70 -7.62 -6.90
N LEU A 96 -2.64 -7.13 -6.23
CA LEU A 96 -2.67 -6.00 -5.32
C LEU A 96 -3.21 -4.73 -6.01
N THR A 97 -2.62 -4.34 -7.15
CA THR A 97 -3.02 -3.11 -7.86
C THR A 97 -4.47 -3.13 -8.33
N LYS A 98 -4.94 -4.28 -8.86
CA LYS A 98 -6.35 -4.44 -9.26
C LYS A 98 -7.29 -4.33 -8.06
N LEU A 99 -6.89 -4.89 -6.91
CA LEU A 99 -7.71 -4.84 -5.71
C LEU A 99 -7.73 -3.42 -5.09
N LEU A 100 -6.58 -2.73 -5.04
CA LEU A 100 -6.48 -1.34 -4.55
C LEU A 100 -7.42 -0.41 -5.31
N ASN A 101 -7.47 -0.52 -6.63
CA ASN A 101 -8.38 0.27 -7.45
C ASN A 101 -9.86 0.09 -7.02
N SER A 102 -10.27 -1.13 -6.62
CA SER A 102 -11.63 -1.37 -6.13
C SER A 102 -11.91 -0.72 -4.77
N PHE A 103 -10.87 -0.48 -3.98
CA PHE A 103 -10.93 0.25 -2.71
C PHE A 103 -10.65 1.75 -2.86
N ARG A 104 -10.49 2.26 -4.09
CA ARG A 104 -10.12 3.66 -4.38
C ARG A 104 -8.81 4.07 -3.72
N LEU A 105 -7.87 3.13 -3.62
CA LEU A 105 -6.52 3.33 -3.13
C LEU A 105 -5.56 3.29 -4.31
N VAL A 106 -4.47 4.05 -4.21
CA VAL A 106 -3.43 4.14 -5.23
C VAL A 106 -2.08 3.83 -4.60
N ILE A 107 -1.24 3.09 -5.34
CA ILE A 107 0.16 2.87 -4.94
C ILE A 107 0.98 4.08 -5.39
N GLU A 108 1.83 4.56 -4.50
CA GLU A 108 2.87 5.52 -4.85
C GLU A 108 4.07 4.78 -5.45
N HIS A 109 4.07 4.69 -6.78
CA HIS A 109 5.09 3.90 -7.50
C HIS A 109 6.51 4.43 -7.31
N SER A 110 6.68 5.74 -7.10
CA SER A 110 7.99 6.35 -6.88
C SER A 110 8.64 5.93 -5.56
N LYS A 111 7.84 5.39 -4.62
CA LYS A 111 8.28 4.87 -3.32
C LYS A 111 8.31 3.34 -3.26
N THR A 112 7.94 2.67 -4.35
CA THR A 112 7.95 1.20 -4.39
C THR A 112 9.35 0.72 -4.70
N GLU A 113 9.91 -0.08 -3.79
CA GLU A 113 11.26 -0.62 -3.89
C GLU A 113 11.25 -2.13 -3.88
N ILE A 114 12.26 -2.74 -4.50
CA ILE A 114 12.45 -4.20 -4.52
C ILE A 114 13.81 -4.51 -3.93
N PHE A 115 13.80 -5.38 -2.94
CA PHE A 115 15.01 -5.87 -2.30
C PHE A 115 15.18 -7.36 -2.57
N HIS A 116 16.40 -7.74 -2.93
CA HIS A 116 16.78 -9.13 -3.11
C HIS A 116 17.74 -9.55 -2.01
N PHE A 117 17.46 -10.66 -1.36
CA PHE A 117 18.30 -11.26 -0.34
C PHE A 117 18.80 -12.61 -0.81
N SER A 118 20.09 -12.86 -0.69
CA SER A 118 20.72 -14.15 -0.99
C SER A 118 21.61 -14.57 0.18
N GLN A 119 21.61 -15.87 0.45
CA GLN A 119 22.58 -16.49 1.38
C GLN A 119 23.93 -16.77 0.71
N SER A 120 24.04 -16.61 -0.61
CA SER A 120 25.28 -16.83 -1.35
C SER A 120 26.28 -15.72 -1.04
N GLN A 121 27.54 -16.09 -0.74
CA GLN A 121 28.65 -15.15 -0.53
C GLN A 121 29.27 -14.62 -1.82
N GLY A 122 28.77 -15.00 -3.00
CA GLY A 122 29.26 -14.56 -4.32
C GLY A 122 28.70 -13.21 -4.72
N VAL A 123 29.25 -12.65 -5.80
CA VAL A 123 28.71 -11.46 -6.45
C VAL A 123 27.30 -11.78 -6.92
N PHE A 124 26.34 -11.10 -6.33
CA PHE A 124 24.93 -11.28 -6.60
C PHE A 124 24.43 -10.16 -7.53
N ASN A 125 23.97 -10.53 -8.71
CA ASN A 125 23.37 -9.61 -9.66
C ASN A 125 21.94 -10.11 -9.95
N PRO A 126 20.93 -9.64 -9.18
CA PRO A 126 19.56 -10.08 -9.37
C PRO A 126 19.03 -9.63 -10.73
N PRO A 127 18.18 -10.44 -11.39
CA PRO A 127 17.53 -10.01 -12.62
C PRO A 127 16.65 -8.80 -12.34
N PRO A 128 16.59 -7.81 -13.25
CA PRO A 128 15.72 -6.64 -13.07
C PRO A 128 14.25 -7.09 -13.07
N LEU A 129 13.49 -6.63 -12.09
CA LEU A 129 12.06 -6.83 -12.04
C LEU A 129 11.35 -5.53 -12.40
N ASN A 130 10.62 -5.55 -13.51
CA ASN A 130 9.79 -4.42 -13.92
C ASN A 130 8.38 -4.60 -13.38
N LEU A 131 7.98 -3.78 -12.41
CA LEU A 131 6.64 -3.77 -11.80
C LEU A 131 5.66 -2.83 -12.52
N SER A 132 5.96 -2.40 -13.74
CA SER A 132 5.04 -1.55 -14.50
C SER A 132 3.68 -2.24 -14.61
N PRO A 133 2.59 -1.60 -14.22
CA PRO A 133 1.25 -2.12 -14.45
C PRO A 133 1.05 -2.28 -15.96
N ILE A 134 0.44 -3.39 -16.37
CA ILE A 134 0.09 -3.64 -17.77
C ILE A 134 -0.79 -2.48 -18.23
N GLY A 135 -0.23 -1.54 -19.01
CA GLY A 135 -0.95 -0.42 -19.62
C GLY A 135 -0.61 0.99 -19.13
N GLY A 136 0.40 1.19 -18.28
CA GLY A 136 0.85 2.53 -17.88
C GLY A 136 2.19 2.93 -18.54
N PRO A 137 2.40 4.22 -18.89
CA PRO A 137 3.70 4.67 -19.35
C PRO A 137 4.71 4.57 -18.22
N ILE A 138 5.86 3.99 -18.53
CA ILE A 138 7.06 4.08 -17.71
C ILE A 138 7.59 5.49 -17.89
N LEU A 139 7.64 6.29 -16.85
CA LEU A 139 8.45 7.50 -16.80
C LEU A 139 9.82 7.16 -16.24
#